data_fe088f05864f4d423e499b5034482f00
#
_entry.id   fe088f05864f4d423e499b5034482f00
#
_cell.length_a   1.000
_cell.length_b   1.000
_cell.length_c   1.000
_cell.angle_alpha   90.00
_cell.angle_beta   90.00
_cell.angle_gamma   90.00
#
_symmetry.space_group_name_H-M   'P 1'
#
loop_
_entity.id
_entity.type
_entity.pdbx_description
1 polymer ?
#
loop_
_entity_poly.entity_id
_entity_poly.type
_entity_poly.pdbx_seq_one_letter_code
_entity_poly.pdbx_strand_id
1 'polypeptide(L)'
;VIGGDLVDWQEHFARLIRSMDKLNLVNNFQEEDFYKIQKKLIKENELNEGLCYVQVTRGVAERDFNFATNSLSPTVVIFTQEKLILSNPASKKGIKIITVPDDRWRRRDIKTTQLLAQSLAKTHAVQEGVDDSLLVQSGFINEGSSSNVFIFQDERIITPSLSNDILGGITRSSVIKFCQINNIGIKEQKISIDDLMNAQEVFLTSATGFVLPVIEVNGRRVGNGLVGDTVKKIQQIYIEQIKAKLT
;
A
#
# COMPACT_ATOMS: atom_id res chain seq x y z
N VAL A 1 0.88 -9.48 -8.85
CA VAL A 1 1.31 -10.55 -9.79
C VAL A 1 2.25 -9.94 -10.80
N ILE A 2 3.42 -10.57 -10.99
CA ILE A 2 4.40 -10.20 -12.02
C ILE A 2 4.90 -11.49 -12.67
N GLY A 3 4.86 -11.58 -13.99
CA GLY A 3 5.28 -12.79 -14.72
C GLY A 3 4.45 -14.03 -14.36
N GLY A 4 3.20 -13.86 -13.96
CA GLY A 4 2.36 -14.97 -13.48
C GLY A 4 2.65 -15.43 -12.05
N ASP A 5 3.53 -14.75 -11.32
CA ASP A 5 3.89 -15.10 -9.94
C ASP A 5 3.45 -14.06 -8.91
N LEU A 6 3.18 -14.54 -7.69
CA LEU A 6 2.77 -13.71 -6.56
C LEU A 6 4.00 -13.03 -5.93
N VAL A 7 3.95 -11.71 -5.84
CA VAL A 7 5.00 -10.90 -5.20
C VAL A 7 4.74 -10.76 -3.72
N ASP A 8 5.78 -11.01 -2.89
CA ASP A 8 5.75 -10.88 -1.42
C ASP A 8 4.55 -11.61 -0.79
N TRP A 9 4.23 -12.81 -1.31
CA TRP A 9 3.07 -13.62 -0.93
C TRP A 9 3.00 -13.89 0.57
N GLN A 10 4.10 -14.37 1.15
CA GLN A 10 4.16 -14.77 2.56
C GLN A 10 3.84 -13.58 3.48
N GLU A 11 4.40 -12.42 3.20
CA GLU A 11 4.17 -11.20 3.96
C GLU A 11 2.72 -10.72 3.83
N HIS A 12 2.13 -10.84 2.64
CA HIS A 12 0.71 -10.52 2.41
C HIS A 12 -0.20 -11.46 3.19
N PHE A 13 0.06 -12.76 3.17
CA PHE A 13 -0.70 -13.75 3.92
C PHE A 13 -0.56 -13.54 5.43
N ALA A 14 0.65 -13.38 5.93
CA ALA A 14 0.90 -13.08 7.35
C ALA A 14 0.15 -11.82 7.82
N ARG A 15 0.05 -10.77 6.97
CA ARG A 15 -0.75 -9.59 7.29
C ARG A 15 -2.24 -9.87 7.28
N LEU A 16 -2.75 -10.71 6.38
CA LEU A 16 -4.15 -11.15 6.36
C LEU A 16 -4.49 -11.82 7.70
N ILE A 17 -3.72 -12.82 8.10
CA ILE A 17 -3.91 -13.53 9.37
C ILE A 17 -3.89 -12.56 10.56
N ARG A 18 -2.89 -11.69 10.66
CA ARG A 18 -2.80 -10.66 11.71
C ARG A 18 -4.03 -9.76 11.77
N SER A 19 -4.62 -9.39 10.61
CA SER A 19 -5.82 -8.57 10.55
C SER A 19 -7.06 -9.36 10.97
N MET A 20 -7.15 -10.64 10.61
CA MET A 20 -8.21 -11.55 11.05
C MET A 20 -8.19 -11.75 12.56
N ASP A 21 -7.02 -12.00 13.14
CA ASP A 21 -6.85 -12.19 14.60
C ASP A 21 -7.31 -10.95 15.38
N LYS A 22 -6.91 -9.74 14.93
CA LYS A 22 -7.33 -8.48 15.55
C LYS A 22 -8.85 -8.23 15.49
N LEU A 23 -9.54 -8.89 14.58
CA LEU A 23 -10.99 -8.84 14.43
C LEU A 23 -11.71 -10.06 15.02
N ASN A 24 -10.98 -10.96 15.67
CA ASN A 24 -11.51 -12.25 16.15
C ASN A 24 -12.27 -13.01 15.04
N LEU A 25 -11.72 -13.02 13.81
CA LEU A 25 -12.22 -13.85 12.73
C LEU A 25 -11.65 -15.26 12.87
N VAL A 26 -12.52 -16.27 12.73
CA VAL A 26 -12.07 -17.67 12.74
C VAL A 26 -11.07 -17.88 11.61
N ASN A 27 -9.91 -18.45 11.94
CA ASN A 27 -8.85 -18.77 11.00
C ASN A 27 -8.60 -20.29 10.99
N ASN A 28 -9.25 -20.99 10.06
CA ASN A 28 -9.06 -22.43 9.82
C ASN A 28 -8.34 -22.66 8.48
N PHE A 29 -7.70 -21.63 7.94
CA PHE A 29 -7.09 -21.71 6.61
C PHE A 29 -5.65 -22.20 6.70
N GLN A 30 -5.29 -23.06 5.75
CA GLN A 30 -3.90 -23.43 5.53
C GLN A 30 -3.28 -22.46 4.50
N GLU A 31 -2.11 -21.95 4.78
CA GLU A 31 -1.37 -21.04 3.89
C GLU A 31 -1.21 -21.63 2.50
N GLU A 32 -0.87 -22.92 2.43
CA GLU A 32 -0.65 -23.62 1.17
C GLU A 32 -1.90 -23.67 0.27
N ASP A 33 -3.09 -23.81 0.86
CA ASP A 33 -4.36 -23.85 0.11
C ASP A 33 -4.65 -22.48 -0.52
N PHE A 34 -4.45 -21.39 0.23
CA PHE A 34 -4.58 -20.04 -0.30
C PHE A 34 -3.61 -19.77 -1.44
N TYR A 35 -2.37 -20.22 -1.30
CA TYR A 35 -1.37 -20.10 -2.35
C TYR A 35 -1.77 -20.85 -3.62
N LYS A 36 -2.15 -22.13 -3.49
CA LYS A 36 -2.57 -22.99 -4.60
C LYS A 36 -3.78 -22.42 -5.34
N ILE A 37 -4.79 -21.94 -4.60
CA ILE A 37 -6.00 -21.34 -5.21
C ILE A 37 -5.63 -20.10 -6.03
N GLN A 38 -4.80 -19.20 -5.49
CA GLN A 38 -4.39 -17.99 -6.19
C GLN A 38 -3.53 -18.32 -7.42
N LYS A 39 -2.58 -19.25 -7.33
CA LYS A 39 -1.77 -19.70 -8.48
C LYS A 39 -2.64 -20.34 -9.56
N LYS A 40 -3.68 -21.10 -9.17
CA LYS A 40 -4.65 -21.69 -10.10
C LYS A 40 -5.42 -20.58 -10.83
N LEU A 41 -5.98 -19.59 -10.11
CA LEU A 41 -6.71 -18.47 -10.71
C LEU A 41 -5.84 -17.65 -11.65
N ILE A 42 -4.59 -17.36 -11.26
CA ILE A 42 -3.62 -16.63 -12.10
C ILE A 42 -3.40 -17.38 -13.42
N LYS A 43 -3.21 -18.70 -13.34
CA LYS A 43 -2.99 -19.55 -14.51
C LYS A 43 -4.24 -19.63 -15.41
N GLU A 44 -5.43 -19.88 -14.83
CA GLU A 44 -6.68 -19.99 -15.58
C GLU A 44 -7.10 -18.68 -16.26
N ASN A 45 -6.76 -17.55 -15.64
CA ASN A 45 -7.03 -16.22 -16.20
C ASN A 45 -5.86 -15.67 -17.02
N GLU A 46 -4.82 -16.48 -17.26
CA GLU A 46 -3.61 -16.09 -18.04
C GLU A 46 -3.00 -14.76 -17.56
N LEU A 47 -3.11 -14.47 -16.25
CA LEU A 47 -2.69 -13.20 -15.69
C LEU A 47 -1.15 -13.14 -15.63
N ASN A 48 -0.55 -12.35 -16.51
CA ASN A 48 0.91 -12.11 -16.50
C ASN A 48 1.30 -10.97 -15.54
N GLU A 49 0.54 -9.87 -15.55
CA GLU A 49 0.79 -8.70 -14.68
C GLU A 49 -0.52 -8.15 -14.14
N GLY A 50 -0.57 -7.89 -12.82
CA GLY A 50 -1.79 -7.41 -12.20
C GLY A 50 -1.88 -7.69 -10.71
N LEU A 51 -3.08 -7.87 -10.22
CA LEU A 51 -3.33 -8.18 -8.82
C LEU A 51 -4.17 -9.45 -8.64
N CYS A 52 -3.93 -10.13 -7.53
CA CYS A 52 -4.82 -11.13 -6.97
C CYS A 52 -5.41 -10.55 -5.68
N TYR A 53 -6.71 -10.34 -5.67
CA TYR A 53 -7.44 -9.80 -4.52
C TYR A 53 -7.94 -10.95 -3.64
N VAL A 54 -7.78 -10.80 -2.34
CA VAL A 54 -8.30 -11.74 -1.34
C VAL A 54 -9.10 -10.97 -0.31
N GLN A 55 -10.31 -11.41 -0.04
CA GLN A 55 -11.19 -10.92 1.01
C GLN A 55 -11.73 -12.07 1.83
N VAL A 56 -11.65 -11.92 3.16
CA VAL A 56 -12.24 -12.85 4.12
C VAL A 56 -13.24 -12.09 4.97
N THR A 57 -14.47 -12.59 5.06
CA THR A 57 -15.49 -12.07 5.96
C THR A 57 -15.78 -13.05 7.07
N ARG A 58 -16.51 -12.63 8.09
CA ARG A 58 -16.90 -13.48 9.24
C ARG A 58 -17.80 -14.64 8.83
N GLY A 59 -18.46 -14.56 7.68
CA GLY A 59 -19.47 -15.53 7.21
C GLY A 59 -20.87 -14.94 7.19
N VAL A 60 -21.86 -15.80 6.97
CA VAL A 60 -23.26 -15.43 6.88
C VAL A 60 -23.92 -15.49 8.24
N ALA A 61 -24.55 -14.40 8.64
CA ALA A 61 -25.34 -14.28 9.89
C ALA A 61 -26.47 -13.27 9.69
N GLU A 62 -27.46 -13.33 10.58
CA GLU A 62 -28.46 -12.26 10.69
C GLU A 62 -27.77 -10.93 11.02
N ARG A 63 -28.35 -9.83 10.53
CA ARG A 63 -27.80 -8.49 10.75
C ARG A 63 -27.95 -8.07 12.21
N ASP A 64 -26.84 -7.89 12.90
CA ASP A 64 -26.77 -7.30 14.24
C ASP A 64 -25.52 -6.41 14.34
N PHE A 65 -25.46 -5.53 15.36
CA PHE A 65 -24.26 -4.78 15.72
C PHE A 65 -23.27 -5.66 16.51
N ASN A 66 -23.75 -6.64 17.24
CA ASN A 66 -22.90 -7.62 17.89
C ASN A 66 -22.38 -8.63 16.88
N PHE A 67 -21.13 -8.99 16.97
CA PHE A 67 -20.62 -10.12 16.21
C PHE A 67 -21.29 -11.41 16.71
N ALA A 68 -21.76 -12.22 15.78
CA ALA A 68 -22.30 -13.52 16.13
C ALA A 68 -21.26 -14.32 16.95
N THR A 69 -21.71 -14.84 18.10
CA THR A 69 -20.87 -15.60 19.05
C THR A 69 -20.69 -17.06 18.62
N ASN A 70 -21.54 -17.54 17.71
CA ASN A 70 -21.43 -18.88 17.14
C ASN A 70 -20.28 -18.95 16.15
N SER A 71 -19.62 -20.10 16.08
CA SER A 71 -18.56 -20.37 15.09
C SER A 71 -19.14 -20.33 13.67
N LEU A 72 -19.08 -19.17 13.05
CA LEU A 72 -19.45 -19.02 11.63
C LEU A 72 -18.31 -19.52 10.74
N SER A 73 -18.67 -20.11 9.62
CA SER A 73 -17.71 -20.42 8.57
C SER A 73 -17.38 -19.14 7.80
N PRO A 74 -16.13 -18.68 7.77
CA PRO A 74 -15.75 -17.50 7.00
C PRO A 74 -16.09 -17.63 5.52
N THR A 75 -16.48 -16.52 4.90
CA THR A 75 -16.62 -16.47 3.44
C THR A 75 -15.35 -15.87 2.84
N VAL A 76 -14.78 -16.56 1.88
CA VAL A 76 -13.56 -16.13 1.15
C VAL A 76 -13.92 -15.78 -0.28
N VAL A 77 -13.47 -14.62 -0.73
CA VAL A 77 -13.57 -14.18 -2.12
C VAL A 77 -12.16 -13.93 -2.65
N ILE A 78 -11.83 -14.56 -3.78
CA ILE A 78 -10.55 -14.37 -4.46
C ILE A 78 -10.82 -14.12 -5.94
N PHE A 79 -10.22 -13.08 -6.51
CA PHE A 79 -10.27 -12.80 -7.94
C PHE A 79 -8.98 -12.14 -8.43
N THR A 80 -8.77 -12.16 -9.73
CA THR A 80 -7.63 -11.51 -10.39
C THR A 80 -8.10 -10.33 -11.21
N GLN A 81 -7.20 -9.36 -11.40
CA GLN A 81 -7.42 -8.21 -12.26
C GLN A 81 -6.13 -7.85 -12.96
N GLU A 82 -6.16 -7.68 -14.28
CA GLU A 82 -5.04 -7.13 -15.03
C GLU A 82 -4.75 -5.68 -14.64
N LYS A 83 -3.50 -5.35 -14.50
CA LYS A 83 -3.05 -3.99 -14.23
C LYS A 83 -1.58 -3.82 -14.60
N LEU A 84 -1.27 -2.78 -15.35
CA LEU A 84 0.12 -2.39 -15.61
C LEU A 84 0.77 -1.87 -14.34
N ILE A 85 1.81 -2.53 -13.87
CA ILE A 85 2.56 -2.20 -12.66
C ILE A 85 3.99 -1.77 -13.05
N LEU A 86 4.72 -2.65 -13.75
CA LEU A 86 6.10 -2.37 -14.17
C LEU A 86 6.18 -1.30 -15.24
N SER A 87 5.22 -1.29 -16.17
CA SER A 87 5.13 -0.34 -17.27
C SER A 87 4.18 0.84 -17.02
N ASN A 88 3.73 1.04 -15.78
CA ASN A 88 2.85 2.14 -15.43
C ASN A 88 3.51 3.50 -15.77
N PRO A 89 2.92 4.31 -16.68
CA PRO A 89 3.50 5.60 -17.05
C PRO A 89 3.72 6.56 -15.87
N ALA A 90 2.88 6.47 -14.85
CA ALA A 90 2.99 7.29 -13.65
C ALA A 90 4.29 7.04 -12.86
N SER A 91 4.85 5.81 -12.93
CA SER A 91 6.15 5.50 -12.31
C SER A 91 7.31 6.30 -12.89
N LYS A 92 7.20 6.72 -14.16
CA LYS A 92 8.22 7.52 -14.86
C LYS A 92 7.92 9.02 -14.85
N LYS A 93 6.64 9.39 -14.95
CA LYS A 93 6.22 10.80 -15.01
C LYS A 93 6.06 11.43 -13.65
N GLY A 94 5.83 10.63 -12.61
CA GLY A 94 5.38 11.10 -11.31
C GLY A 94 3.91 11.46 -11.29
N ILE A 95 3.35 11.58 -10.09
CA ILE A 95 1.96 11.94 -9.84
C ILE A 95 1.84 13.27 -9.11
N LYS A 96 0.66 13.88 -9.20
CA LYS A 96 0.25 15.05 -8.44
C LYS A 96 -0.72 14.63 -7.34
N ILE A 97 -0.61 15.21 -6.18
CA ILE A 97 -1.45 14.87 -5.03
C ILE A 97 -1.91 16.10 -4.26
N ILE A 98 -2.97 15.92 -3.48
CA ILE A 98 -3.41 16.90 -2.47
C ILE A 98 -3.35 16.30 -1.07
N THR A 99 -3.36 17.17 -0.07
CA THR A 99 -3.55 16.76 1.34
C THR A 99 -5.01 16.95 1.72
N VAL A 100 -5.56 15.98 2.45
CA VAL A 100 -6.94 16.00 2.96
C VAL A 100 -6.98 15.54 4.42
N PRO A 101 -8.01 15.90 5.20
CA PRO A 101 -8.19 15.36 6.55
C PRO A 101 -8.26 13.84 6.55
N ASP A 102 -7.72 13.21 7.60
CA ASP A 102 -7.83 11.77 7.80
C ASP A 102 -9.06 11.43 8.62
N ASP A 103 -10.19 11.21 7.95
CA ASP A 103 -11.48 10.88 8.56
C ASP A 103 -11.71 9.37 8.70
N ARG A 104 -10.66 8.56 8.57
CA ARG A 104 -10.75 7.12 8.78
C ARG A 104 -10.88 6.79 10.28
N TRP A 105 -11.34 5.57 10.57
CA TRP A 105 -11.35 5.03 11.92
C TRP A 105 -9.93 4.91 12.52
N ARG A 106 -9.84 4.73 13.85
CA ARG A 106 -8.55 4.76 14.57
C ARG A 106 -7.74 3.45 14.55
N ARG A 107 -8.16 2.44 13.81
CA ARG A 107 -7.48 1.13 13.72
C ARG A 107 -7.09 0.82 12.28
N ARG A 108 -6.35 1.77 11.66
CA ARG A 108 -5.88 1.67 10.27
C ARG A 108 -4.78 0.61 10.10
N ASP A 109 -4.20 0.17 11.21
CA ASP A 109 -3.27 -0.97 11.30
C ASP A 109 -3.92 -2.31 10.91
N ILE A 110 -5.24 -2.40 10.95
CA ILE A 110 -6.02 -3.55 10.52
C ILE A 110 -6.48 -3.34 9.08
N LYS A 111 -6.09 -4.24 8.16
CA LYS A 111 -6.53 -4.14 6.77
C LYS A 111 -7.96 -4.67 6.64
N THR A 112 -8.91 -3.78 6.37
CA THR A 112 -10.33 -4.10 6.27
C THR A 112 -10.94 -3.61 4.96
N THR A 113 -12.19 -4.00 4.69
CA THR A 113 -13.02 -3.51 3.57
C THR A 113 -13.69 -2.16 3.88
N GLN A 114 -13.39 -1.55 5.00
CA GLN A 114 -13.92 -0.25 5.41
C GLN A 114 -13.20 0.88 4.66
N LEU A 115 -13.54 1.06 3.38
CA LEU A 115 -12.82 1.93 2.44
C LEU A 115 -13.52 3.26 2.13
N LEU A 116 -14.64 3.59 2.78
CA LEU A 116 -15.43 4.77 2.41
C LEU A 116 -14.62 6.06 2.48
N ALA A 117 -13.94 6.33 3.58
CA ALA A 117 -13.14 7.54 3.75
C ALA A 117 -11.98 7.63 2.73
N GLN A 118 -11.30 6.51 2.48
CA GLN A 118 -10.23 6.44 1.47
C GLN A 118 -10.76 6.67 0.06
N SER A 119 -11.91 6.11 -0.26
CA SER A 119 -12.56 6.28 -1.58
C SER A 119 -13.02 7.72 -1.78
N LEU A 120 -13.58 8.37 -0.77
CA LEU A 120 -13.95 9.78 -0.81
C LEU A 120 -12.72 10.67 -1.00
N ALA A 121 -11.63 10.43 -0.24
CA ALA A 121 -10.38 11.17 -0.37
C ALA A 121 -9.77 11.05 -1.77
N LYS A 122 -9.76 9.83 -2.33
CA LYS A 122 -9.28 9.56 -3.70
C LYS A 122 -10.17 10.24 -4.75
N THR A 123 -11.49 10.14 -4.59
CA THR A 123 -12.45 10.76 -5.51
C THR A 123 -12.31 12.28 -5.50
N HIS A 124 -12.14 12.88 -4.32
CA HIS A 124 -11.89 14.32 -4.20
C HIS A 124 -10.61 14.73 -4.94
N ALA A 125 -9.51 13.99 -4.78
CA ALA A 125 -8.28 14.28 -5.52
C ALA A 125 -8.50 14.26 -7.04
N VAL A 126 -9.23 13.26 -7.57
CA VAL A 126 -9.55 13.21 -9.00
C VAL A 126 -10.42 14.37 -9.44
N GLN A 127 -11.39 14.82 -8.63
CA GLN A 127 -12.22 16.00 -8.91
C GLN A 127 -11.40 17.30 -8.95
N GLU A 128 -10.35 17.40 -8.12
CA GLU A 128 -9.38 18.51 -8.13
C GLU A 128 -8.34 18.40 -9.29
N GLY A 129 -8.45 17.38 -10.15
CA GLY A 129 -7.57 17.19 -11.30
C GLY A 129 -6.19 16.64 -10.96
N VAL A 130 -6.05 15.96 -9.81
CA VAL A 130 -4.81 15.31 -9.36
C VAL A 130 -5.01 13.81 -9.19
N ASP A 131 -3.91 13.07 -8.98
CA ASP A 131 -3.90 11.61 -9.05
C ASP A 131 -4.26 10.92 -7.75
N ASP A 132 -3.92 11.50 -6.59
CA ASP A 132 -4.12 10.88 -5.27
C ASP A 132 -4.16 11.92 -4.15
N SER A 133 -4.36 11.45 -2.92
CA SER A 133 -4.37 12.27 -1.70
C SER A 133 -3.50 11.67 -0.61
N LEU A 134 -2.92 12.56 0.22
CA LEU A 134 -2.31 12.24 1.51
C LEU A 134 -3.27 12.58 2.63
N LEU A 135 -3.39 11.68 3.58
CA LEU A 135 -4.28 11.78 4.73
C LEU A 135 -3.56 12.42 5.91
N VAL A 136 -4.11 13.53 6.40
CA VAL A 136 -3.48 14.38 7.43
C VAL A 136 -4.29 14.34 8.71
N GLN A 137 -3.61 14.17 9.83
CA GLN A 137 -4.21 14.26 11.17
C GLN A 137 -3.33 15.08 12.11
N SER A 138 -3.91 16.09 12.75
CA SER A 138 -3.19 16.95 13.72
C SER A 138 -1.89 17.56 13.17
N GLY A 139 -1.87 17.95 11.89
CA GLY A 139 -0.71 18.56 11.23
C GLY A 139 0.36 17.56 10.75
N PHE A 140 0.14 16.26 10.91
CA PHE A 140 1.05 15.21 10.46
C PHE A 140 0.45 14.37 9.34
N ILE A 141 1.29 13.94 8.43
CA ILE A 141 0.94 13.03 7.34
C ILE A 141 0.92 11.60 7.89
N ASN A 142 -0.19 10.90 7.71
CA ASN A 142 -0.29 9.49 8.04
C ASN A 142 0.17 8.61 6.87
N GLU A 143 -0.60 8.59 5.79
CA GLU A 143 -0.33 7.79 4.59
C GLU A 143 -1.15 8.31 3.41
N GLY A 144 -1.01 7.72 2.22
CA GLY A 144 -1.88 8.00 1.08
C GLY A 144 -3.24 7.32 1.20
N SER A 145 -4.16 7.61 0.27
CA SER A 145 -5.50 6.99 0.26
C SER A 145 -5.46 5.45 0.22
N SER A 146 -4.45 4.87 -0.40
CA SER A 146 -4.24 3.42 -0.52
C SER A 146 -2.75 3.02 -0.53
N SER A 147 -1.88 3.87 0.03
CA SER A 147 -0.42 3.75 -0.07
C SER A 147 0.25 4.30 1.18
N ASN A 148 1.50 3.91 1.46
CA ASN A 148 2.33 4.58 2.45
C ASN A 148 3.18 5.67 1.79
N VAL A 149 3.53 6.70 2.57
CA VAL A 149 4.30 7.86 2.10
C VAL A 149 5.73 7.81 2.60
N PHE A 150 6.63 8.31 1.76
CA PHE A 150 8.04 8.53 2.04
C PHE A 150 8.46 9.90 1.53
N ILE A 151 9.34 10.57 2.25
CA ILE A 151 10.01 11.79 1.79
C ILE A 151 11.52 11.55 1.80
N PHE A 152 12.25 12.25 0.93
CA PHE A 152 13.70 12.35 0.97
C PHE A 152 14.10 13.78 1.36
N GLN A 153 14.84 13.90 2.42
CA GLN A 153 15.32 15.16 2.98
C GLN A 153 16.61 14.93 3.73
N ASP A 154 17.58 15.86 3.63
CA ASP A 154 18.86 15.82 4.35
C ASP A 154 19.56 14.46 4.21
N GLU A 155 19.67 13.98 2.97
CA GLU A 155 20.31 12.70 2.59
C GLU A 155 19.67 11.45 3.25
N ARG A 156 18.43 11.56 3.72
CA ARG A 156 17.71 10.45 4.37
C ARG A 156 16.30 10.29 3.81
N ILE A 157 15.87 9.06 3.76
CA ILE A 157 14.48 8.71 3.52
C ILE A 157 13.75 8.68 4.85
N ILE A 158 12.59 9.31 4.92
CA ILE A 158 11.75 9.38 6.12
C ILE A 158 10.37 8.85 5.77
N THR A 159 9.80 8.03 6.64
CA THR A 159 8.43 7.52 6.53
C THR A 159 7.77 7.50 7.91
N PRO A 160 6.43 7.67 8.02
CA PRO A 160 5.77 7.58 9.32
C PRO A 160 6.02 6.25 10.02
N SER A 161 6.30 6.32 11.34
CA SER A 161 6.45 5.12 12.19
C SER A 161 5.16 4.31 12.23
N LEU A 162 5.26 2.99 12.35
CA LEU A 162 4.10 2.12 12.51
C LEU A 162 3.33 2.47 13.79
N SER A 163 2.03 2.63 13.64
CA SER A 163 1.08 2.91 14.72
C SER A 163 -0.31 2.41 14.34
N ASN A 164 -1.31 2.68 15.16
CA ASN A 164 -2.70 2.45 14.77
C ASN A 164 -3.20 3.41 13.67
N ASP A 165 -2.44 4.46 13.36
CA ASP A 165 -2.84 5.50 12.40
C ASP A 165 -2.46 5.19 10.96
N ILE A 166 -1.65 4.18 10.72
CA ILE A 166 -1.22 3.76 9.39
C ILE A 166 -1.28 2.25 9.19
N LEU A 167 -1.43 1.83 7.94
CA LEU A 167 -1.29 0.43 7.58
C LEU A 167 0.19 0.05 7.41
N GLY A 168 0.62 -1.05 8.04
CA GLY A 168 1.92 -1.66 7.75
C GLY A 168 1.91 -2.25 6.33
N GLY A 169 2.30 -1.43 5.35
CA GLY A 169 2.35 -1.84 3.95
C GLY A 169 3.48 -2.85 3.70
N ILE A 170 3.24 -3.87 2.89
CA ILE A 170 4.26 -4.86 2.55
C ILE A 170 5.33 -4.22 1.67
N THR A 171 4.93 -3.48 0.64
CA THR A 171 5.87 -2.70 -0.19
C THR A 171 6.68 -1.71 0.64
N ARG A 172 6.04 -1.03 1.62
CA ARG A 172 6.75 -0.16 2.58
C ARG A 172 7.85 -0.92 3.31
N SER A 173 7.53 -2.08 3.87
CA SER A 173 8.49 -2.91 4.62
C SER A 173 9.63 -3.40 3.73
N SER A 174 9.33 -3.81 2.50
CA SER A 174 10.34 -4.22 1.50
C SER A 174 11.27 -3.05 1.15
N VAL A 175 10.74 -1.85 0.91
CA VAL A 175 11.55 -0.64 0.64
C VAL A 175 12.48 -0.33 1.82
N ILE A 176 11.98 -0.36 3.06
CA ILE A 176 12.81 -0.13 4.25
C ILE A 176 13.96 -1.15 4.31
N LYS A 177 13.65 -2.44 4.15
CA LYS A 177 14.65 -3.50 4.15
C LYS A 177 15.70 -3.30 3.05
N PHE A 178 15.26 -2.94 1.83
CA PHE A 178 16.19 -2.72 0.71
C PHE A 178 17.07 -1.48 0.92
N CYS A 179 16.54 -0.40 1.51
CA CYS A 179 17.34 0.75 1.89
C CYS A 179 18.44 0.36 2.88
N GLN A 180 18.10 -0.42 3.91
CA GLN A 180 19.06 -0.88 4.92
C GLN A 180 20.17 -1.75 4.31
N ILE A 181 19.80 -2.73 3.45
CA ILE A 181 20.77 -3.60 2.78
C ILE A 181 21.72 -2.81 1.87
N ASN A 182 21.23 -1.74 1.23
CA ASN A 182 22.01 -0.92 0.31
C ASN A 182 22.66 0.31 0.98
N ASN A 183 22.69 0.38 2.31
CA ASN A 183 23.24 1.50 3.09
C ASN A 183 22.63 2.86 2.72
N ILE A 184 21.35 2.90 2.36
CA ILE A 184 20.60 4.13 2.13
C ILE A 184 19.99 4.55 3.47
N GLY A 185 20.31 5.76 3.93
CA GLY A 185 19.78 6.29 5.19
C GLY A 185 18.26 6.33 5.21
N ILE A 186 17.65 5.63 6.18
CA ILE A 186 16.19 5.61 6.35
C ILE A 186 15.81 5.74 7.81
N LYS A 187 14.76 6.52 8.08
CA LYS A 187 14.25 6.77 9.43
C LYS A 187 12.74 6.68 9.46
N GLU A 188 12.23 6.00 10.48
CA GLU A 188 10.82 5.97 10.79
C GLU A 188 10.51 7.05 11.83
N GLN A 189 9.78 8.10 11.44
CA GLN A 189 9.33 9.19 12.30
C GLN A 189 8.11 9.89 11.69
N LYS A 190 7.40 10.69 12.48
CA LYS A 190 6.31 11.53 11.98
C LYS A 190 6.84 12.50 10.91
N ILE A 191 6.00 12.76 9.90
CA ILE A 191 6.23 13.75 8.84
C ILE A 191 5.20 14.85 9.05
N SER A 192 5.63 16.07 9.31
CA SER A 192 4.74 17.24 9.34
C SER A 192 4.38 17.70 7.92
N ILE A 193 3.37 18.55 7.81
CA ILE A 193 3.06 19.20 6.52
C ILE A 193 4.27 20.02 6.05
N ASP A 194 4.98 20.69 6.94
CA ASP A 194 6.17 21.49 6.59
C ASP A 194 7.31 20.59 6.10
N ASP A 195 7.56 19.44 6.73
CA ASP A 195 8.54 18.46 6.24
C ASP A 195 8.19 18.00 4.82
N LEU A 196 6.91 17.67 4.57
CA LEU A 196 6.44 17.27 3.25
C LEU A 196 6.65 18.37 2.21
N MET A 197 6.31 19.62 2.54
CA MET A 197 6.40 20.75 1.61
C MET A 197 7.83 21.21 1.33
N ASN A 198 8.78 20.86 2.19
CA ASN A 198 10.21 21.16 2.03
C ASN A 198 11.02 19.93 1.59
N ALA A 199 10.38 18.78 1.37
CA ALA A 199 11.04 17.57 0.91
C ALA A 199 11.68 17.76 -0.48
N GLN A 200 12.88 17.19 -0.66
CA GLN A 200 13.59 17.19 -1.95
C GLN A 200 12.93 16.21 -2.93
N GLU A 201 12.49 15.05 -2.44
CA GLU A 201 11.73 14.06 -3.20
C GLU A 201 10.63 13.46 -2.32
N VAL A 202 9.51 13.06 -2.93
CA VAL A 202 8.39 12.37 -2.27
C VAL A 202 7.99 11.18 -3.12
N PHE A 203 7.66 10.06 -2.48
CA PHE A 203 7.09 8.92 -3.18
C PHE A 203 6.10 8.14 -2.31
N LEU A 204 5.23 7.41 -2.97
CA LEU A 204 4.25 6.51 -2.35
C LEU A 204 4.62 5.05 -2.62
N THR A 205 4.20 4.16 -1.72
CA THR A 205 4.38 2.72 -1.91
C THR A 205 3.08 1.95 -1.75
N SER A 206 2.80 1.05 -2.67
CA SER A 206 1.66 0.14 -2.62
C SER A 206 1.91 -1.14 -3.42
N ALA A 207 1.10 -2.18 -3.19
CA ALA A 207 1.23 -3.46 -3.91
C ALA A 207 1.03 -3.33 -5.43
N THR A 208 0.27 -2.33 -5.89
CA THR A 208 -0.06 -2.14 -7.31
C THR A 208 0.62 -0.91 -7.95
N GLY A 209 1.32 -0.10 -7.16
CA GLY A 209 2.07 1.04 -7.65
C GLY A 209 3.56 0.90 -7.42
N PHE A 210 3.95 -0.10 -6.63
CA PHE A 210 5.32 -0.30 -6.15
C PHE A 210 5.87 0.99 -5.52
N VAL A 211 6.78 1.65 -6.18
CA VAL A 211 7.35 2.95 -5.76
C VAL A 211 6.89 4.01 -6.76
N LEU A 212 5.96 4.86 -6.35
CA LEU A 212 5.31 5.85 -7.20
C LEU A 212 5.78 7.26 -6.84
N PRO A 213 6.53 7.95 -7.72
CA PRO A 213 7.04 9.28 -7.44
C PRO A 213 5.93 10.32 -7.35
N VAL A 214 6.08 11.29 -6.46
CA VAL A 214 5.20 12.47 -6.35
C VAL A 214 5.99 13.71 -6.78
N ILE A 215 5.48 14.46 -7.75
CA ILE A 215 6.15 15.63 -8.31
C ILE A 215 5.47 16.96 -7.92
N GLU A 216 4.26 16.88 -7.37
CA GLU A 216 3.48 18.07 -6.95
C GLU A 216 2.57 17.71 -5.77
N VAL A 217 2.51 18.59 -4.78
CA VAL A 217 1.63 18.52 -3.61
C VAL A 217 0.90 19.83 -3.45
N ASN A 218 -0.43 19.83 -3.40
CA ASN A 218 -1.27 21.04 -3.26
C ASN A 218 -0.91 22.15 -4.26
N GLY A 219 -0.65 21.79 -5.53
CA GLY A 219 -0.26 22.75 -6.58
C GLY A 219 1.18 23.25 -6.49
N ARG A 220 1.96 22.83 -5.48
CA ARG A 220 3.36 23.19 -5.31
C ARG A 220 4.28 22.04 -5.75
N ARG A 221 5.28 22.35 -6.57
CA ARG A 221 6.26 21.36 -7.02
C ARG A 221 7.06 20.81 -5.86
N VAL A 222 7.30 19.48 -5.89
CA VAL A 222 8.28 18.81 -5.05
C VAL A 222 9.65 18.95 -5.72
N GLY A 223 10.63 19.46 -5.01
CA GLY A 223 11.96 19.73 -5.56
C GLY A 223 11.88 20.57 -6.84
N ASN A 224 12.38 20.05 -7.96
CA ASN A 224 12.32 20.70 -9.26
C ASN A 224 11.04 20.34 -10.07
N GLY A 225 10.12 19.57 -9.52
CA GLY A 225 8.91 19.10 -10.19
C GLY A 225 9.13 17.93 -11.15
N LEU A 226 10.25 17.22 -11.02
CA LEU A 226 10.60 16.02 -11.78
C LEU A 226 10.85 14.85 -10.83
N VAL A 227 10.83 13.64 -11.36
CA VAL A 227 11.19 12.44 -10.59
C VAL A 227 12.66 12.50 -10.21
N GLY A 228 12.93 12.50 -8.92
CA GLY A 228 14.27 12.60 -8.38
C GLY A 228 15.10 11.31 -8.52
N ASP A 229 16.40 11.44 -8.36
CA ASP A 229 17.33 10.31 -8.58
C ASP A 229 17.30 9.30 -7.44
N THR A 230 16.98 9.74 -6.22
CA THR A 230 16.79 8.82 -5.08
C THR A 230 15.59 7.91 -5.32
N VAL A 231 14.46 8.47 -5.76
CA VAL A 231 13.26 7.67 -6.06
C VAL A 231 13.52 6.70 -7.21
N LYS A 232 14.20 7.12 -8.29
CA LYS A 232 14.59 6.24 -9.40
C LYS A 232 15.47 5.08 -8.92
N LYS A 233 16.44 5.36 -8.06
CA LYS A 233 17.29 4.34 -7.45
C LYS A 233 16.49 3.33 -6.63
N ILE A 234 15.54 3.80 -5.80
CA ILE A 234 14.67 2.94 -5.01
C ILE A 234 13.78 2.08 -5.92
N GLN A 235 13.20 2.67 -6.98
CA GLN A 235 12.43 1.92 -7.97
C GLN A 235 13.24 0.79 -8.59
N GLN A 236 14.46 1.09 -9.03
CA GLN A 236 15.35 0.11 -9.64
C GLN A 236 15.66 -1.04 -8.68
N ILE A 237 16.12 -0.72 -7.46
CA ILE A 237 16.43 -1.72 -6.42
C ILE A 237 15.21 -2.59 -6.14
N TYR A 238 14.03 -1.97 -5.98
CA TYR A 238 12.81 -2.70 -5.68
C TYR A 238 12.43 -3.69 -6.81
N ILE A 239 12.48 -3.25 -8.06
CA ILE A 239 12.17 -4.11 -9.22
C ILE A 239 13.19 -5.24 -9.38
N GLU A 240 14.49 -4.96 -9.21
CA GLU A 240 15.55 -5.98 -9.30
C GLU A 240 15.37 -7.05 -8.21
N GLN A 241 15.07 -6.65 -6.98
CA GLN A 241 14.85 -7.58 -5.87
C GLN A 241 13.59 -8.44 -6.05
N ILE A 242 12.51 -7.87 -6.61
CA ILE A 242 11.33 -8.67 -6.95
C ILE A 242 11.66 -9.69 -8.03
N LYS A 243 12.31 -9.27 -9.11
CA LYS A 243 12.69 -10.18 -10.20
C LYS A 243 13.58 -11.32 -9.71
N ALA A 244 14.54 -11.01 -8.83
CA ALA A 244 15.42 -12.03 -8.24
C ALA A 244 14.70 -13.03 -7.31
N LYS A 245 13.55 -12.68 -6.74
CA LYS A 245 12.72 -13.61 -5.95
C LYS A 245 11.83 -14.51 -6.79
N LEU A 246 11.54 -14.11 -8.04
CA LEU A 246 10.64 -14.83 -8.96
C LEU A 246 11.38 -15.78 -9.91
N THR A 247 12.71 -15.72 -9.95
CA THR A 247 13.61 -16.66 -10.66
C THR A 247 14.03 -17.79 -9.73
#